data_c5cab160071f3885e7ea5cc01adda1ca
#
_entry.id   c5cab160071f3885e7ea5cc01adda1ca
#
_cell.length_a   1.000
_cell.length_b   1.000
_cell.length_c   1.000
_cell.angle_alpha   90.00
_cell.angle_beta   90.00
_cell.angle_gamma   90.00
#
_symmetry.space_group_name_H-M   'P 1'
#
loop_
_entity.id
_entity.type
_entity.pdbx_description
1 polymer ?
#
loop_
_entity_poly.entity_id
_entity_poly.type
_entity_poly.pdbx_seq_one_letter_code
_entity_poly.pdbx_strand_id
1 'polypeptide(L)'
;STGTWSTGRHATAAVLENRDFGLAWFFQVEHNGAWRWEIGDNTSDGYAAVSGPTAVDHSWSKVLAAGESFTTVPASVGLSDSFDGVIREVTAYRRAMRCRHEDNARPRVVFNDYMNTINGDPTTAKLLPLIDAAAKTGVEIFVIDCGWYDDSGNWWPSVGEWMPSKT
;
A
#
# COMPACT_ATOMS: atom_id res chain seq x y z
N SER A 1 5.75 -13.30 -10.21
CA SER A 1 4.78 -12.83 -9.20
C SER A 1 3.88 -11.76 -9.77
N THR A 2 2.64 -11.74 -9.36
CA THR A 2 1.62 -10.80 -9.80
C THR A 2 0.69 -10.46 -8.64
N GLY A 3 0.03 -9.32 -8.71
CA GLY A 3 -0.95 -8.86 -7.72
C GLY A 3 -1.76 -7.68 -8.22
N THR A 4 -2.77 -7.32 -7.44
CA THR A 4 -3.65 -6.18 -7.73
C THR A 4 -3.55 -5.08 -6.65
N TRP A 5 -2.72 -5.27 -5.67
CA TRP A 5 -2.39 -4.32 -4.61
C TRP A 5 -0.94 -4.49 -4.14
N SER A 6 -0.41 -3.53 -3.40
CA SER A 6 1.00 -3.50 -2.98
C SER A 6 1.33 -4.41 -1.79
N THR A 7 0.35 -4.99 -1.10
CA THR A 7 0.51 -5.75 0.16
C THR A 7 -0.11 -7.14 0.13
N GLY A 8 -0.18 -7.77 -1.05
CA GLY A 8 -0.68 -9.13 -1.21
C GLY A 8 0.32 -10.22 -0.80
N ARG A 9 0.22 -11.38 -1.43
CA ARG A 9 1.10 -12.54 -1.17
C ARG A 9 2.58 -12.25 -1.42
N HIS A 10 2.87 -11.36 -2.37
CA HIS A 10 4.23 -10.97 -2.73
C HIS A 10 4.33 -9.44 -2.69
N ALA A 11 5.53 -8.94 -2.40
CA ALA A 11 5.84 -7.52 -2.53
C ALA A 11 5.92 -7.11 -4.00
N THR A 12 5.69 -5.83 -4.28
CA THR A 12 5.88 -5.22 -5.61
C THR A 12 7.35 -5.01 -5.96
N ALA A 13 8.25 -5.60 -5.18
CA ALA A 13 9.70 -5.39 -5.24
C ALA A 13 10.44 -6.69 -4.96
N ALA A 14 11.67 -6.80 -5.46
CA ALA A 14 12.58 -7.88 -5.11
C ALA A 14 14.04 -7.41 -5.16
N VAL A 15 14.90 -8.20 -4.52
CA VAL A 15 16.34 -8.07 -4.57
C VAL A 15 16.92 -9.35 -5.17
N LEU A 16 17.83 -9.19 -6.12
CA LEU A 16 18.66 -10.27 -6.64
C LEU A 16 20.10 -10.04 -6.20
N GLU A 17 20.67 -11.01 -5.51
CA GLU A 17 22.07 -10.96 -5.08
C GLU A 17 22.90 -11.96 -5.89
N ASN A 18 23.91 -11.48 -6.56
CA ASN A 18 24.95 -12.31 -7.15
C ASN A 18 26.18 -12.30 -6.22
N ARG A 19 26.37 -13.41 -5.49
CA ARG A 19 27.41 -13.52 -4.48
C ARG A 19 28.81 -13.69 -5.08
N ASP A 20 28.87 -14.23 -6.29
CA ASP A 20 30.19 -14.45 -6.98
C ASP A 20 30.80 -13.14 -7.41
N PHE A 21 29.99 -12.16 -7.77
CA PHE A 21 30.43 -10.84 -8.19
C PHE A 21 30.30 -9.76 -7.11
N GLY A 22 29.71 -10.09 -5.96
CA GLY A 22 29.45 -9.12 -4.90
C GLY A 22 28.54 -7.99 -5.35
N LEU A 23 27.47 -8.32 -6.08
CA LEU A 23 26.50 -7.37 -6.61
C LEU A 23 25.09 -7.73 -6.19
N ALA A 24 24.30 -6.72 -5.83
CA ALA A 24 22.90 -6.85 -5.54
C ALA A 24 22.08 -5.83 -6.34
N TRP A 25 21.06 -6.31 -7.03
CA TRP A 25 20.11 -5.50 -7.76
C TRP A 25 18.79 -5.43 -6.99
N PHE A 26 18.18 -4.27 -7.00
CA PHE A 26 16.84 -4.04 -6.53
C PHE A 26 15.95 -3.56 -7.67
N PHE A 27 14.74 -4.00 -7.71
CA PHE A 27 13.68 -3.38 -8.51
C PHE A 27 12.38 -3.28 -7.70
N GLN A 28 11.59 -2.29 -8.02
CA GLN A 28 10.20 -2.16 -7.53
C GLN A 28 9.29 -1.58 -8.60
N VAL A 29 8.04 -2.02 -8.58
CA VAL A 29 6.95 -1.38 -9.31
C VAL A 29 6.32 -0.34 -8.39
N GLU A 30 6.33 0.93 -8.79
CA GLU A 30 5.85 2.06 -7.99
C GLU A 30 4.36 2.30 -8.24
N HIS A 31 3.57 1.27 -7.94
CA HIS A 31 2.15 1.25 -8.19
C HIS A 31 1.42 0.49 -7.09
N ASN A 32 0.27 0.99 -6.66
CA ASN A 32 -0.57 0.35 -5.65
C ASN A 32 -1.75 -0.43 -6.24
N GLY A 33 -1.90 -0.42 -7.55
CA GLY A 33 -2.85 -1.25 -8.30
C GLY A 33 -2.19 -2.51 -8.89
N ALA A 34 -2.68 -2.96 -10.04
CA ALA A 34 -2.20 -4.18 -10.69
C ALA A 34 -0.75 -4.11 -11.15
N TRP A 35 0.02 -5.13 -10.85
CA TRP A 35 1.44 -5.24 -11.16
C TRP A 35 1.86 -6.68 -11.42
N ARG A 36 2.98 -6.84 -12.14
CA ARG A 36 3.68 -8.11 -12.33
C ARG A 36 5.18 -7.89 -12.30
N TRP A 37 5.90 -8.84 -11.74
CA TRP A 37 7.32 -9.02 -12.00
C TRP A 37 7.66 -10.50 -12.15
N GLU A 38 8.71 -10.78 -12.89
CA GLU A 38 9.26 -12.12 -13.05
C GLU A 38 10.78 -12.09 -13.07
N ILE A 39 11.37 -13.19 -12.65
CA ILE A 39 12.80 -13.49 -12.73
C ILE A 39 12.89 -14.84 -13.43
N GLY A 40 13.77 -14.91 -14.40
CA GLY A 40 13.99 -16.13 -15.19
C GLY A 40 15.37 -16.17 -15.81
N ASP A 41 15.62 -17.19 -16.57
CA ASP A 41 16.81 -17.34 -17.40
C ASP A 41 16.42 -17.70 -18.84
N ASN A 42 17.34 -17.43 -19.77
CA ASN A 42 17.23 -17.74 -21.18
C ASN A 42 18.37 -18.62 -21.68
N THR A 43 18.83 -19.55 -20.87
CA THR A 43 19.95 -20.48 -21.10
C THR A 43 21.34 -19.90 -20.83
N SER A 44 21.58 -18.63 -21.07
CA SER A 44 22.91 -17.99 -20.88
C SER A 44 22.89 -16.87 -19.86
N ASP A 45 21.75 -16.19 -19.74
CA ASP A 45 21.65 -15.00 -18.91
C ASP A 45 20.38 -15.03 -18.07
N GLY A 46 20.48 -14.52 -16.83
CA GLY A 46 19.33 -14.22 -15.99
C GLY A 46 18.69 -12.90 -16.41
N TYR A 47 17.38 -12.79 -16.27
CA TYR A 47 16.65 -11.55 -16.49
C TYR A 47 15.67 -11.27 -15.37
N ALA A 48 15.34 -9.99 -15.18
CA ALA A 48 14.19 -9.54 -14.41
C ALA A 48 13.33 -8.65 -15.29
N ALA A 49 12.01 -8.87 -15.26
CA ALA A 49 11.04 -8.05 -15.95
C ALA A 49 10.00 -7.52 -14.97
N VAL A 50 9.63 -6.25 -15.11
CA VAL A 50 8.63 -5.57 -14.28
C VAL A 50 7.62 -4.86 -15.15
N SER A 51 6.35 -4.90 -14.75
CA SER A 51 5.26 -4.25 -15.46
C SER A 51 4.13 -3.84 -14.52
N GLY A 52 3.27 -2.96 -15.00
CA GLY A 52 1.94 -2.72 -14.47
C GLY A 52 0.98 -3.85 -14.85
N PRO A 53 -0.32 -3.55 -15.06
CA PRO A 53 -1.31 -4.55 -15.44
C PRO A 53 -0.97 -5.22 -16.78
N THR A 54 -1.32 -6.51 -16.88
CA THR A 54 -1.14 -7.33 -18.09
C THR A 54 -2.47 -7.86 -18.59
N ALA A 55 -2.53 -8.27 -19.83
CA ALA A 55 -3.73 -8.91 -20.39
C ALA A 55 -4.00 -10.26 -19.73
N VAL A 56 -2.94 -11.05 -19.48
CA VAL A 56 -3.06 -12.41 -18.94
C VAL A 56 -3.48 -12.43 -17.48
N ASP A 57 -2.83 -11.61 -16.64
CA ASP A 57 -3.05 -11.67 -15.19
C ASP A 57 -4.17 -10.73 -14.72
N HIS A 58 -4.48 -9.67 -15.50
CA HIS A 58 -5.33 -8.59 -15.03
C HIS A 58 -6.44 -8.21 -16.02
N SER A 59 -6.57 -8.96 -17.11
CA SER A 59 -7.55 -8.69 -18.20
C SER A 59 -7.48 -7.24 -18.71
N TRP A 60 -6.27 -6.68 -18.73
CA TRP A 60 -6.04 -5.29 -19.10
C TRP A 60 -5.38 -5.18 -20.47
N SER A 61 -5.90 -4.32 -21.29
CA SER A 61 -5.28 -3.93 -22.56
C SER A 61 -5.62 -2.49 -22.92
N LYS A 62 -4.76 -1.86 -23.71
CA LYS A 62 -5.01 -0.55 -24.28
C LYS A 62 -4.64 -0.55 -25.75
N VAL A 63 -5.59 -0.18 -26.59
CA VAL A 63 -5.36 0.08 -28.02
C VAL A 63 -4.92 1.53 -28.17
N LEU A 64 -3.81 1.74 -28.88
CA LEU A 64 -3.31 3.08 -29.20
C LEU A 64 -3.61 3.40 -30.66
N ALA A 65 -4.26 4.52 -30.92
CA ALA A 65 -4.40 5.04 -32.26
C ALA A 65 -3.09 5.69 -32.75
N ALA A 66 -2.99 5.96 -34.03
CA ALA A 66 -1.81 6.64 -34.58
C ALA A 66 -1.62 8.01 -33.94
N GLY A 67 -0.42 8.27 -33.39
CA GLY A 67 -0.09 9.50 -32.68
C GLY A 67 -0.45 9.53 -31.19
N GLU A 68 -1.14 8.52 -30.65
CA GLU A 68 -1.35 8.40 -29.21
C GLU A 68 -0.13 7.83 -28.49
N SER A 69 0.03 8.20 -27.23
CA SER A 69 1.04 7.65 -26.33
C SER A 69 0.40 7.10 -25.05
N PHE A 70 1.11 6.18 -24.41
CA PHE A 70 0.76 5.63 -23.12
C PHE A 70 1.99 5.61 -22.21
N THR A 71 1.86 6.14 -21.02
CA THR A 71 2.89 6.05 -19.98
C THR A 71 2.56 4.88 -19.06
N THR A 72 3.48 3.93 -18.95
CA THR A 72 3.33 2.79 -18.05
C THR A 72 3.46 3.22 -16.59
N VAL A 73 3.13 2.30 -15.67
CA VAL A 73 3.42 2.51 -14.25
C VAL A 73 4.92 2.70 -14.04
N PRO A 74 5.34 3.58 -13.13
CA PRO A 74 6.75 3.77 -12.82
C PRO A 74 7.36 2.52 -12.21
N ALA A 75 8.62 2.28 -12.51
CA ALA A 75 9.45 1.29 -11.84
C ALA A 75 10.80 1.92 -11.51
N SER A 76 11.38 1.55 -10.38
CA SER A 76 12.74 1.93 -10.03
C SER A 76 13.64 0.73 -9.92
N VAL A 77 14.90 0.94 -10.26
CA VAL A 77 15.98 -0.07 -10.20
C VAL A 77 17.14 0.52 -9.43
N GLY A 78 17.74 -0.28 -8.57
CA GLY A 78 18.94 0.09 -7.81
C GLY A 78 20.00 -1.00 -7.89
N LEU A 79 21.24 -0.62 -7.68
CA LEU A 79 22.41 -1.50 -7.67
C LEU A 79 23.31 -1.14 -6.49
N SER A 80 23.82 -2.15 -5.79
CA SER A 80 24.82 -1.99 -4.74
C SER A 80 25.74 -3.21 -4.66
N ASP A 81 26.74 -3.15 -3.79
CA ASP A 81 27.70 -4.23 -3.54
C ASP A 81 27.18 -5.35 -2.64
N SER A 82 25.99 -5.17 -2.05
CA SER A 82 25.40 -6.10 -1.08
C SER A 82 23.90 -5.90 -0.92
N PHE A 83 23.24 -6.89 -0.36
CA PHE A 83 21.82 -6.78 0.04
C PHE A 83 21.58 -5.59 0.96
N ASP A 84 22.38 -5.44 2.01
CA ASP A 84 22.24 -4.32 2.94
C ASP A 84 22.50 -2.96 2.27
N GLY A 85 23.43 -2.92 1.31
CA GLY A 85 23.69 -1.76 0.48
C GLY A 85 22.45 -1.34 -0.30
N VAL A 86 21.85 -2.27 -1.02
CA VAL A 86 20.59 -2.04 -1.75
C VAL A 86 19.47 -1.56 -0.85
N ILE A 87 19.30 -2.16 0.33
CA ILE A 87 18.24 -1.75 1.27
C ILE A 87 18.46 -0.31 1.77
N ARG A 88 19.71 0.09 2.00
CA ARG A 88 20.05 1.49 2.34
C ARG A 88 19.68 2.46 1.21
N GLU A 89 20.06 2.13 -0.02
CA GLU A 89 19.75 2.97 -1.20
C GLU A 89 18.24 3.13 -1.43
N VAL A 90 17.50 2.02 -1.39
CA VAL A 90 16.03 2.05 -1.50
C VAL A 90 15.38 2.86 -0.38
N THR A 91 15.91 2.74 0.83
CA THR A 91 15.41 3.50 1.97
C THR A 91 15.65 5.01 1.77
N ALA A 92 16.84 5.38 1.30
CA ALA A 92 17.17 6.77 0.98
C ALA A 92 16.28 7.31 -0.14
N TYR A 93 16.10 6.54 -1.20
CA TYR A 93 15.22 6.87 -2.32
C TYR A 93 13.76 7.10 -1.86
N ARG A 94 13.19 6.15 -1.11
CA ARG A 94 11.81 6.27 -0.59
C ARG A 94 11.63 7.47 0.34
N ARG A 95 12.65 7.80 1.13
CA ARG A 95 12.63 9.02 1.96
C ARG A 95 12.64 10.28 1.12
N ALA A 96 13.42 10.32 0.03
CA ALA A 96 13.47 11.44 -0.89
C ALA A 96 12.15 11.64 -1.66
N MET A 97 11.49 10.53 -2.04
CA MET A 97 10.21 10.53 -2.74
C MET A 97 9.01 10.91 -1.86
N ARG A 98 9.17 10.80 -0.55
CA ARG A 98 8.07 11.05 0.39
C ARG A 98 7.60 12.50 0.33
N CYS A 99 6.29 12.69 0.16
CA CYS A 99 5.68 14.01 0.28
C CYS A 99 5.99 14.63 1.65
N ARG A 100 6.29 15.90 1.67
CA ARG A 100 6.46 16.65 2.94
C ARG A 100 5.11 16.75 3.64
N HIS A 101 5.03 16.17 4.83
CA HIS A 101 3.87 16.22 5.70
C HIS A 101 4.34 16.21 7.16
N GLU A 102 3.62 16.89 8.04
CA GLU A 102 4.00 16.95 9.47
C GLU A 102 4.00 15.58 10.14
N ASP A 103 3.10 14.68 9.75
CA ASP A 103 3.03 13.33 10.30
C ASP A 103 4.28 12.48 9.99
N ASN A 104 5.05 12.84 8.97
CA ASN A 104 6.34 12.20 8.70
C ASN A 104 7.42 12.57 9.73
N ALA A 105 7.29 13.73 10.36
CA ALA A 105 8.20 14.20 11.39
C ALA A 105 7.70 13.81 12.80
N ARG A 106 6.39 13.80 12.99
CA ARG A 106 5.74 13.51 14.26
C ARG A 106 4.50 12.63 14.05
N PRO A 107 4.67 11.29 14.08
CA PRO A 107 3.52 10.37 14.06
C PRO A 107 2.59 10.66 15.25
N ARG A 108 1.30 10.73 14.98
CA ARG A 108 0.29 11.00 16.01
C ARG A 108 -0.19 9.73 16.66
N VAL A 109 -0.60 9.83 17.92
CA VAL A 109 -1.25 8.73 18.62
C VAL A 109 -2.71 8.66 18.21
N VAL A 110 -3.08 7.55 17.58
CA VAL A 110 -4.43 7.34 17.03
C VAL A 110 -5.14 6.26 17.81
N PHE A 111 -6.39 6.50 18.20
CA PHE A 111 -7.32 5.49 18.71
C PHE A 111 -8.37 5.21 17.66
N ASN A 112 -8.60 3.92 17.38
CA ASN A 112 -9.65 3.45 16.47
C ASN A 112 -10.67 2.65 17.29
N ASP A 113 -11.97 2.93 17.11
CA ASP A 113 -13.05 2.38 17.91
C ASP A 113 -13.55 0.99 17.46
N TYR A 114 -12.98 0.41 16.38
CA TYR A 114 -13.57 -0.76 15.74
C TYR A 114 -13.32 -2.07 16.51
N MET A 115 -12.31 -2.84 16.10
CA MET A 115 -12.22 -4.28 16.39
C MET A 115 -12.11 -4.65 17.87
N ASN A 116 -11.47 -3.84 18.68
CA ASN A 116 -11.20 -4.14 20.09
C ASN A 116 -12.11 -3.37 21.07
N THR A 117 -13.10 -2.64 20.56
CA THR A 117 -14.01 -1.84 21.38
C THR A 117 -15.49 -2.09 21.00
N ILE A 118 -16.06 -1.30 20.12
CA ILE A 118 -17.51 -1.33 19.81
C ILE A 118 -17.88 -2.06 18.52
N ASN A 119 -16.89 -2.53 17.78
CA ASN A 119 -17.03 -3.44 16.63
C ASN A 119 -18.09 -3.00 15.59
N GLY A 120 -18.07 -1.72 15.21
CA GLY A 120 -18.97 -1.17 14.17
C GLY A 120 -20.36 -0.82 14.67
N ASP A 121 -20.53 -0.56 15.96
CA ASP A 121 -21.78 -0.03 16.55
C ASP A 121 -21.50 1.30 17.29
N PRO A 122 -21.13 2.37 16.53
CA PRO A 122 -20.67 3.65 17.08
C PRO A 122 -21.84 4.59 17.43
N THR A 123 -22.71 4.18 18.32
CA THR A 123 -23.75 5.07 18.84
C THR A 123 -23.14 6.19 19.70
N THR A 124 -23.76 7.36 19.72
CA THR A 124 -23.33 8.50 20.54
C THR A 124 -23.12 8.11 22.01
N ALA A 125 -24.00 7.28 22.56
CA ALA A 125 -23.90 6.83 23.95
C ALA A 125 -22.65 5.99 24.24
N LYS A 126 -22.15 5.23 23.24
CA LYS A 126 -20.93 4.43 23.34
C LYS A 126 -19.69 5.25 23.03
N LEU A 127 -19.78 6.16 22.07
CA LEU A 127 -18.63 6.97 21.63
C LEU A 127 -18.16 7.97 22.68
N LEU A 128 -19.08 8.71 23.32
CA LEU A 128 -18.72 9.77 24.28
C LEU A 128 -17.79 9.26 25.40
N PRO A 129 -18.12 8.16 26.12
CA PRO A 129 -17.23 7.65 27.15
C PRO A 129 -15.86 7.19 26.62
N LEU A 130 -15.82 6.63 25.39
CA LEU A 130 -14.58 6.20 24.77
C LEU A 130 -13.70 7.39 24.39
N ILE A 131 -14.29 8.45 23.84
CA ILE A 131 -13.58 9.69 23.50
C ILE A 131 -12.98 10.30 24.76
N ASP A 132 -13.75 10.40 25.85
CA ASP A 132 -13.27 10.93 27.14
C ASP A 132 -12.12 10.09 27.71
N ALA A 133 -12.22 8.75 27.60
CA ALA A 133 -11.18 7.85 28.05
C ALA A 133 -9.91 7.98 27.20
N ALA A 134 -10.07 8.00 25.88
CA ALA A 134 -8.97 8.17 24.93
C ALA A 134 -8.22 9.51 25.16
N ALA A 135 -8.97 10.60 25.32
CA ALA A 135 -8.39 11.91 25.59
C ALA A 135 -7.50 11.93 26.86
N LYS A 136 -7.90 11.22 27.92
CA LYS A 136 -7.12 11.11 29.16
C LYS A 136 -5.81 10.33 29.00
N THR A 137 -5.67 9.52 27.97
CA THR A 137 -4.45 8.72 27.69
C THR A 137 -3.47 9.39 26.74
N GLY A 138 -3.76 10.63 26.29
CA GLY A 138 -2.90 11.36 25.37
C GLY A 138 -3.12 11.01 23.89
N VAL A 139 -4.24 10.38 23.55
CA VAL A 139 -4.66 10.18 22.16
C VAL A 139 -4.91 11.54 21.49
N GLU A 140 -4.34 11.71 20.30
CA GLU A 140 -4.42 12.95 19.54
C GLU A 140 -5.52 12.90 18.45
N ILE A 141 -5.80 11.70 17.94
CA ILE A 141 -6.81 11.48 16.91
C ILE A 141 -7.70 10.31 17.32
N PHE A 142 -9.01 10.55 17.34
CA PHE A 142 -10.01 9.51 17.52
C PHE A 142 -10.64 9.18 16.16
N VAL A 143 -10.64 7.91 15.77
CA VAL A 143 -11.20 7.43 14.50
C VAL A 143 -12.48 6.66 14.79
N ILE A 144 -13.58 7.10 14.20
CA ILE A 144 -14.82 6.33 14.09
C ILE A 144 -14.73 5.55 12.79
N ASP A 145 -14.52 4.23 12.88
CA ASP A 145 -14.13 3.40 11.73
C ASP A 145 -15.33 3.03 10.84
N CYS A 146 -16.20 2.16 11.30
CA CYS A 146 -17.36 1.69 10.52
C CYS A 146 -18.64 1.69 11.37
N GLY A 147 -19.78 1.54 10.68
CA GLY A 147 -21.09 1.53 11.31
C GLY A 147 -21.72 2.93 11.50
N TRP A 148 -20.96 4.01 11.41
CA TRP A 148 -21.47 5.38 11.55
C TRP A 148 -22.43 5.81 10.42
N TYR A 149 -22.52 5.04 9.36
CA TYR A 149 -23.35 5.24 8.18
C TYR A 149 -24.59 4.30 8.16
N ASP A 150 -24.80 3.52 9.20
CA ASP A 150 -25.88 2.52 9.23
C ASP A 150 -26.87 2.76 10.37
N ASP A 151 -28.15 2.77 10.04
CA ASP A 151 -29.25 2.92 11.02
C ASP A 151 -29.81 1.55 11.50
N SER A 152 -29.38 0.43 10.89
CA SER A 152 -29.97 -0.90 11.15
C SER A 152 -29.23 -1.72 12.21
N GLY A 153 -28.01 -1.34 12.56
CA GLY A 153 -27.10 -2.12 13.40
C GLY A 153 -26.38 -3.27 12.66
N ASN A 154 -26.59 -3.41 11.36
CA ASN A 154 -25.88 -4.34 10.50
C ASN A 154 -25.19 -3.56 9.37
N TRP A 155 -24.10 -2.91 9.70
CA TRP A 155 -23.41 -1.94 8.85
C TRP A 155 -22.84 -2.50 7.54
N TRP A 156 -22.58 -3.83 7.44
CA TRP A 156 -21.89 -4.42 6.30
C TRP A 156 -22.61 -4.24 4.95
N PRO A 157 -23.93 -4.44 4.84
CA PRO A 157 -24.65 -4.18 3.59
C PRO A 157 -24.67 -2.70 3.17
N SER A 158 -24.49 -1.79 4.12
CA SER A 158 -24.53 -0.34 3.90
C SER A 158 -23.18 0.27 3.54
N VAL A 159 -22.11 -0.54 3.45
CA VAL A 159 -20.78 -0.07 3.05
C VAL A 159 -20.83 0.58 1.66
N GLY A 160 -20.39 1.85 1.58
CA GLY A 160 -20.42 2.64 0.35
C GLY A 160 -21.45 3.76 0.32
N GLU A 161 -22.46 3.73 1.17
CA GLU A 161 -23.45 4.80 1.31
C GLU A 161 -22.84 6.12 1.82
N TRP A 162 -21.95 6.04 2.78
CA TRP A 162 -21.20 7.15 3.40
C TRP A 162 -22.08 8.33 3.83
N MET A 163 -23.28 8.04 4.26
CA MET A 163 -24.22 9.02 4.87
C MET A 163 -24.27 8.78 6.37
N PRO A 164 -24.05 9.80 7.21
CA PRO A 164 -24.13 9.62 8.65
C PRO A 164 -25.49 9.05 9.08
N SER A 165 -25.45 8.08 9.98
CA SER A 165 -26.66 7.54 10.61
C SER A 165 -27.36 8.61 11.45
N LYS A 166 -28.62 8.37 11.80
CA LYS A 166 -29.41 9.28 12.63
C LYS A 166 -29.26 9.01 14.12
N THR A 167 -28.59 7.93 14.48
CA THR A 167 -28.33 7.48 15.86
C THR A 167 -26.84 7.65 16.31
#